data_b0f87186d1ee88db73c65ecb858e2120
#
_entry.id   b0f87186d1ee88db73c65ecb858e2120
#
_cell.length_a   1.000
_cell.length_b   1.000
_cell.length_c   1.000
_cell.angle_alpha   90.00
_cell.angle_beta   90.00
_cell.angle_gamma   90.00
#
_symmetry.space_group_name_H-M   'P 1'
#
loop_
_entity.id
_entity.type
_entity.pdbx_description
1 polymer ?
#
loop_
_entity_poly.entity_id
_entity_poly.type
_entity_poly.pdbx_seq_one_letter_code
_entity_poly.pdbx_strand_id
1 'polypeptide(L)'
;MFTQKWRDHWGLARDPFACEDADKDPILGEVDPTAVHTGFDRIFGNPDVPSPGIVFGEKGSGKSGLRRMMRRRIEDWNETHEKSRVFHVEYIDFDVQIDQFRQAVGASSDTRKAAKSVVGSWRLSDHLDSMLSLGVTKLLDQCLEHGERPGKLSKKQKIDLLLLAS
;
A
#
# COMPACT_ATOMS: atom_id res chain seq x y z
N MET A 1 -16.70 -23.49 -22.94
CA MET A 1 -17.58 -23.16 -24.10
C MET A 1 -18.65 -22.11 -23.77
N PHE A 2 -19.11 -21.95 -22.55
CA PHE A 2 -20.06 -20.91 -22.14
C PHE A 2 -19.44 -19.51 -22.02
N THR A 3 -18.21 -19.40 -21.56
CA THR A 3 -17.49 -18.14 -21.32
C THR A 3 -17.20 -17.33 -22.59
N GLN A 4 -16.95 -17.97 -23.73
CA GLN A 4 -16.67 -17.28 -24.97
C GLN A 4 -17.92 -16.61 -25.55
N LYS A 5 -19.05 -17.32 -25.57
CA LYS A 5 -20.33 -16.79 -26.07
C LYS A 5 -20.81 -15.58 -25.26
N TRP A 6 -20.55 -15.59 -23.95
CA TRP A 6 -20.89 -14.46 -23.08
C TRP A 6 -20.06 -13.21 -23.41
N ARG A 7 -18.74 -13.36 -23.58
CA ARG A 7 -17.86 -12.26 -23.97
C ARG A 7 -18.24 -11.66 -25.31
N ASP A 8 -18.49 -12.51 -26.30
CA ASP A 8 -18.90 -12.08 -27.64
C ASP A 8 -20.21 -11.30 -27.61
N HIS A 9 -21.17 -11.73 -26.76
CA HIS A 9 -22.46 -11.05 -26.58
C HIS A 9 -22.29 -9.62 -26.03
N TRP A 10 -21.35 -9.43 -25.12
CA TRP A 10 -21.08 -8.13 -24.50
C TRP A 10 -19.96 -7.34 -25.18
N GLY A 11 -19.43 -7.83 -26.28
CA GLY A 11 -18.34 -7.19 -27.02
C GLY A 11 -17.04 -7.07 -26.23
N LEU A 12 -16.82 -7.97 -25.28
CA LEU A 12 -15.64 -7.93 -24.40
C LEU A 12 -14.44 -8.61 -25.07
N ALA A 13 -13.38 -7.86 -25.33
CA ALA A 13 -12.13 -8.40 -25.90
C ALA A 13 -11.41 -9.38 -24.97
N ARG A 14 -11.57 -9.19 -23.64
CA ARG A 14 -10.95 -10.01 -22.59
C ARG A 14 -11.98 -10.42 -21.54
N ASP A 15 -11.65 -11.45 -20.77
CA ASP A 15 -12.47 -11.88 -19.62
C ASP A 15 -12.18 -10.94 -18.42
N PRO A 16 -13.15 -10.13 -17.99
CA PRO A 16 -12.97 -9.21 -16.87
C PRO A 16 -12.89 -9.93 -15.51
N PHE A 17 -13.14 -11.24 -15.47
CA PHE A 17 -13.10 -12.07 -14.26
C PHE A 17 -11.98 -13.12 -14.31
N ALA A 18 -11.03 -12.98 -15.24
CA ALA A 18 -9.93 -13.93 -15.38
C ALA A 18 -8.98 -13.96 -14.17
N CYS A 19 -8.88 -12.85 -13.43
CA CYS A 19 -8.06 -12.73 -12.23
C CYS A 19 -8.93 -12.42 -11.01
N GLU A 20 -8.79 -13.25 -9.97
CA GLU A 20 -9.40 -12.97 -8.66
C GLU A 20 -8.61 -11.92 -7.86
N ASP A 21 -7.30 -11.83 -8.14
CA ASP A 21 -6.37 -10.95 -7.45
C ASP A 21 -6.17 -9.67 -8.27
N ALA A 22 -6.64 -8.56 -7.73
CA ALA A 22 -6.51 -7.25 -8.37
C ALA A 22 -5.05 -6.86 -8.65
N ASP A 23 -4.09 -7.32 -7.83
CA ASP A 23 -2.68 -7.00 -8.02
C ASP A 23 -2.06 -7.73 -9.22
N LYS A 24 -2.68 -8.83 -9.65
CA LYS A 24 -2.26 -9.62 -10.81
C LYS A 24 -3.10 -9.37 -12.06
N ASP A 25 -4.16 -8.57 -11.95
CA ASP A 25 -5.07 -8.32 -13.04
C ASP A 25 -4.49 -7.27 -14.02
N PRO A 26 -4.14 -7.69 -15.25
CA PRO A 26 -3.61 -6.77 -16.25
C PRO A 26 -4.64 -5.73 -16.72
N ILE A 27 -5.94 -6.07 -16.64
CA ILE A 27 -7.02 -5.18 -17.10
C ILE A 27 -7.12 -3.96 -16.18
N LEU A 28 -6.97 -4.13 -14.87
CA LEU A 28 -7.02 -3.01 -13.92
C LEU A 28 -5.89 -1.99 -14.12
N GLY A 29 -4.78 -2.37 -14.77
CA GLY A 29 -3.73 -1.45 -15.18
C GLY A 29 -4.08 -0.62 -16.41
N GLU A 30 -5.04 -1.08 -17.23
CA GLU A 30 -5.45 -0.46 -18.49
C GLU A 30 -6.81 0.26 -18.39
N VAL A 31 -7.52 0.10 -17.25
CA VAL A 31 -8.85 0.73 -17.07
C VAL A 31 -8.70 2.25 -17.06
N ASP A 32 -9.53 2.89 -17.87
CA ASP A 32 -9.66 4.34 -17.92
C ASP A 32 -9.94 4.88 -16.50
N PRO A 33 -9.15 5.84 -16.00
CA PRO A 33 -9.37 6.44 -14.69
C PRO A 33 -10.75 7.09 -14.52
N THR A 34 -11.50 7.29 -15.60
CA THR A 34 -12.88 7.77 -15.54
C THR A 34 -13.90 6.67 -15.17
N ALA A 35 -13.57 5.39 -15.36
CA ALA A 35 -14.42 4.25 -14.98
C ALA A 35 -14.28 3.90 -13.49
N VAL A 36 -14.36 4.90 -12.63
CA VAL A 36 -14.12 4.79 -11.19
C VAL A 36 -15.42 4.69 -10.41
N HIS A 37 -15.39 4.02 -9.28
CA HIS A 37 -16.49 4.05 -8.32
C HIS A 37 -16.85 5.51 -7.97
N THR A 38 -18.12 5.85 -7.98
CA THR A 38 -18.63 7.23 -7.78
C THR A 38 -18.16 7.88 -6.47
N GLY A 39 -17.76 7.08 -5.48
CA GLY A 39 -17.20 7.55 -4.22
C GLY A 39 -15.67 7.68 -4.20
N PHE A 40 -14.97 7.44 -5.32
CA PHE A 40 -13.51 7.42 -5.34
C PHE A 40 -12.90 8.77 -4.92
N ASP A 41 -13.36 9.87 -5.49
CA ASP A 41 -12.83 11.19 -5.17
C ASP A 41 -12.98 11.54 -3.68
N ARG A 42 -14.06 11.07 -3.05
CA ARG A 42 -14.27 11.22 -1.61
C ARG A 42 -13.28 10.39 -0.79
N ILE A 43 -12.90 9.20 -1.29
CA ILE A 43 -11.94 8.31 -0.63
C ILE A 43 -10.51 8.82 -0.83
N PHE A 44 -10.21 9.25 -2.05
CA PHE A 44 -8.90 9.79 -2.40
C PHE A 44 -8.61 11.11 -1.70
N GLY A 45 -9.61 11.98 -1.61
CA GLY A 45 -9.50 13.28 -0.96
C GLY A 45 -8.60 14.25 -1.70
N ASN A 46 -7.94 15.12 -0.94
CA ASN A 46 -7.00 16.11 -1.48
C ASN A 46 -5.56 15.73 -1.06
N PRO A 47 -4.66 15.44 -2.00
CA PRO A 47 -3.26 15.10 -1.69
C PRO A 47 -2.49 16.19 -0.97
N ASP A 48 -2.82 17.48 -1.18
CA ASP A 48 -2.18 18.60 -0.48
C ASP A 48 -2.58 18.68 1.01
N VAL A 49 -3.77 18.15 1.35
CA VAL A 49 -4.31 18.16 2.71
C VAL A 49 -4.86 16.77 3.03
N PRO A 50 -3.97 15.79 3.20
CA PRO A 50 -4.40 14.41 3.42
C PRO A 50 -5.18 14.27 4.71
N SER A 51 -6.27 13.52 4.66
CA SER A 51 -7.10 13.20 5.81
C SER A 51 -7.17 11.69 6.02
N PRO A 52 -7.25 11.20 7.27
CA PRO A 52 -7.42 9.79 7.52
C PRO A 52 -8.77 9.31 7.01
N GLY A 53 -8.78 8.12 6.42
CA GLY A 53 -9.99 7.48 5.93
C GLY A 53 -9.95 5.97 6.14
N ILE A 54 -11.11 5.36 6.35
CA ILE A 54 -11.26 3.91 6.46
C ILE A 54 -12.29 3.46 5.44
N VAL A 55 -11.92 2.47 4.63
CA VAL A 55 -12.81 1.86 3.64
C VAL A 55 -13.18 0.45 4.07
N PHE A 56 -14.44 0.25 4.36
CA PHE A 56 -14.99 -1.06 4.67
C PHE A 56 -15.64 -1.70 3.45
N GLY A 57 -15.55 -3.03 3.38
CA GLY A 57 -16.24 -3.80 2.35
C GLY A 57 -15.97 -5.29 2.52
N GLU A 58 -16.88 -6.11 2.04
CA GLU A 58 -16.74 -7.56 2.04
C GLU A 58 -15.61 -8.02 1.10
N LYS A 59 -15.26 -9.31 1.17
CA LYS A 59 -14.33 -9.92 0.21
C LYS A 59 -14.94 -9.79 -1.20
N GLY A 60 -14.14 -9.34 -2.16
CA GLY A 60 -14.59 -9.11 -3.53
C GLY A 60 -15.23 -7.73 -3.80
N SER A 61 -15.37 -6.86 -2.80
CA SER A 61 -15.95 -5.51 -2.98
C SER A 61 -15.05 -4.50 -3.71
N GLY A 62 -13.92 -4.92 -4.28
CA GLY A 62 -13.04 -4.06 -5.07
C GLY A 62 -12.03 -3.21 -4.26
N LYS A 63 -11.84 -3.47 -2.97
CA LYS A 63 -10.90 -2.68 -2.14
C LYS A 63 -9.47 -2.68 -2.69
N SER A 64 -8.98 -3.81 -3.18
CA SER A 64 -7.65 -3.91 -3.80
C SER A 64 -7.57 -3.14 -5.11
N GLY A 65 -8.63 -3.17 -5.92
CA GLY A 65 -8.72 -2.35 -7.12
C GLY A 65 -8.68 -0.85 -6.79
N LEU A 66 -9.44 -0.43 -5.77
CA LEU A 66 -9.45 0.94 -5.27
C LEU A 66 -8.05 1.40 -4.83
N ARG A 67 -7.30 0.55 -4.11
CA ARG A 67 -5.92 0.83 -3.70
C ARG A 67 -5.00 1.07 -4.92
N ARG A 68 -5.09 0.23 -5.96
CA ARG A 68 -4.32 0.41 -7.21
C ARG A 68 -4.67 1.72 -7.90
N MET A 69 -5.95 2.09 -7.92
CA MET A 69 -6.39 3.35 -8.49
C MET A 69 -5.85 4.54 -7.71
N MET A 70 -5.83 4.47 -6.37
CA MET A 70 -5.22 5.50 -5.53
C MET A 70 -3.73 5.68 -5.85
N ARG A 71 -2.98 4.58 -6.00
CA ARG A 71 -1.57 4.62 -6.39
C ARG A 71 -1.39 5.37 -7.71
N ARG A 72 -2.13 4.97 -8.74
CA ARG A 72 -2.07 5.59 -10.07
C ARG A 72 -2.42 7.09 -10.00
N ARG A 73 -3.46 7.43 -9.26
CA ARG A 73 -3.86 8.84 -9.09
C ARG A 73 -2.80 9.68 -8.39
N ILE A 74 -2.03 9.10 -7.48
CA ILE A 74 -0.90 9.75 -6.83
C ILE A 74 0.27 9.90 -7.82
N GLU A 75 0.53 8.91 -8.65
CA GLU A 75 1.53 8.98 -9.71
C GLU A 75 1.20 10.13 -10.68
N ASP A 76 -0.03 10.18 -11.20
CA ASP A 76 -0.53 11.27 -12.07
C ASP A 76 -0.43 12.64 -11.39
N TRP A 77 -0.75 12.71 -10.10
CA TRP A 77 -0.58 13.93 -9.29
C TRP A 77 0.88 14.37 -9.24
N ASN A 78 1.78 13.45 -8.97
CA ASN A 78 3.20 13.74 -8.84
C ASN A 78 3.84 14.20 -10.15
N GLU A 79 3.34 13.76 -11.31
CA GLU A 79 3.79 14.23 -12.62
C GLU A 79 3.50 15.72 -12.83
N THR A 80 2.39 16.20 -12.27
CA THR A 80 1.94 17.59 -12.43
C THR A 80 2.34 18.50 -11.28
N HIS A 81 2.76 17.95 -10.14
CA HIS A 81 3.05 18.68 -8.90
C HIS A 81 4.45 18.37 -8.36
N GLU A 82 5.50 18.72 -9.12
CA GLU A 82 6.89 18.41 -8.76
C GLU A 82 7.32 18.93 -7.36
N LYS A 83 6.75 20.05 -6.91
CA LYS A 83 7.12 20.69 -5.63
C LYS A 83 6.34 20.17 -4.42
N SER A 84 5.21 19.50 -4.66
CA SER A 84 4.32 18.94 -3.62
C SER A 84 4.04 17.47 -3.89
N ARG A 85 5.09 16.71 -4.17
CA ARG A 85 4.98 15.26 -4.40
C ARG A 85 4.48 14.54 -3.16
N VAL A 86 3.56 13.62 -3.38
CA VAL A 86 3.02 12.73 -2.35
C VAL A 86 3.74 11.39 -2.43
N PHE A 87 4.25 10.94 -1.31
CA PHE A 87 4.90 9.64 -1.22
C PHE A 87 3.88 8.57 -0.81
N HIS A 88 3.64 7.60 -1.69
CA HIS A 88 2.69 6.53 -1.44
C HIS A 88 3.38 5.28 -0.92
N VAL A 89 3.03 4.89 0.30
CA VAL A 89 3.52 3.66 0.94
C VAL A 89 2.37 2.70 1.13
N GLU A 90 2.53 1.49 0.61
CA GLU A 90 1.57 0.40 0.84
C GLU A 90 2.09 -0.52 1.96
N TYR A 91 1.28 -0.64 2.98
CA TYR A 91 1.47 -1.57 4.10
C TYR A 91 0.43 -2.67 3.99
N ILE A 92 0.74 -3.71 3.22
CA ILE A 92 -0.20 -4.78 2.84
C ILE A 92 0.11 -6.07 3.58
N ASP A 93 1.37 -6.43 3.56
CA ASP A 93 1.92 -7.64 4.16
C ASP A 93 2.83 -7.24 5.30
N PHE A 94 2.51 -7.67 6.49
CA PHE A 94 3.27 -7.40 7.70
C PHE A 94 3.88 -8.66 8.31
N ASP A 95 4.04 -9.70 7.53
CA ASP A 95 4.66 -10.96 7.99
C ASP A 95 6.09 -10.70 8.48
N VAL A 96 6.85 -9.87 7.76
CA VAL A 96 8.22 -9.51 8.15
C VAL A 96 8.24 -8.78 9.51
N GLN A 97 7.37 -7.79 9.69
CA GLN A 97 7.29 -7.03 10.93
C GLN A 97 6.79 -7.89 12.09
N ILE A 98 5.82 -8.76 11.84
CA ILE A 98 5.34 -9.72 12.84
C ILE A 98 6.45 -10.70 13.23
N ASP A 99 7.24 -11.18 12.28
CA ASP A 99 8.36 -12.09 12.57
C ASP A 99 9.49 -11.39 13.35
N GLN A 100 9.83 -10.16 13.01
CA GLN A 100 10.77 -9.34 13.77
C GLN A 100 10.29 -9.12 15.21
N PHE A 101 9.02 -8.72 15.37
CA PHE A 101 8.40 -8.56 16.68
C PHE A 101 8.40 -9.86 17.47
N ARG A 102 8.09 -10.99 16.84
CA ARG A 102 8.11 -12.31 17.45
C ARG A 102 9.48 -12.68 17.98
N GLN A 103 10.54 -12.36 17.23
CA GLN A 103 11.93 -12.55 17.66
C GLN A 103 12.26 -11.64 18.85
N ALA A 104 11.86 -10.36 18.79
CA ALA A 104 12.14 -9.38 19.83
C ALA A 104 11.47 -9.73 21.18
N VAL A 105 10.24 -10.26 21.14
CA VAL A 105 9.54 -10.69 22.39
C VAL A 105 9.93 -12.10 22.86
N GLY A 106 10.90 -12.74 22.20
CA GLY A 106 11.36 -14.09 22.58
C GLY A 106 10.28 -15.17 22.51
N ALA A 107 9.36 -15.06 21.54
CA ALA A 107 8.25 -15.98 21.41
C ALA A 107 8.73 -17.42 21.12
N SER A 108 8.09 -18.37 21.80
CA SER A 108 8.38 -19.81 21.68
C SER A 108 8.33 -20.30 20.20
N SER A 109 9.10 -21.32 19.88
CA SER A 109 9.02 -22.04 18.60
C SER A 109 7.67 -22.74 18.37
N ASP A 110 6.88 -22.94 19.41
CA ASP A 110 5.52 -23.46 19.33
C ASP A 110 4.59 -22.42 18.68
N THR A 111 4.16 -22.69 17.46
CA THR A 111 3.40 -21.76 16.61
C THR A 111 2.11 -21.23 17.29
N ARG A 112 1.40 -22.06 18.06
CA ARG A 112 0.17 -21.63 18.76
C ARG A 112 0.46 -20.71 19.94
N LYS A 113 1.48 -21.01 20.73
CA LYS A 113 1.90 -20.16 21.85
C LYS A 113 2.52 -18.86 21.35
N ALA A 114 3.31 -18.92 20.30
CA ALA A 114 3.88 -17.77 19.63
C ALA A 114 2.80 -16.84 19.09
N ALA A 115 1.82 -17.35 18.37
CA ALA A 115 0.70 -16.56 17.84
C ALA A 115 -0.09 -15.87 18.96
N LYS A 116 -0.38 -16.58 20.05
CA LYS A 116 -1.09 -16.01 21.22
C LYS A 116 -0.28 -14.93 21.94
N SER A 117 1.04 -15.12 22.04
CA SER A 117 1.95 -14.12 22.62
C SER A 117 2.02 -12.87 21.75
N VAL A 118 2.16 -13.01 20.45
CA VAL A 118 2.20 -11.89 19.50
C VAL A 118 0.88 -11.12 19.55
N VAL A 119 -0.27 -11.78 19.40
CA VAL A 119 -1.59 -11.11 19.43
C VAL A 119 -1.83 -10.40 20.77
N GLY A 120 -1.34 -10.96 21.88
CA GLY A 120 -1.49 -10.33 23.20
C GLY A 120 -0.55 -9.16 23.46
N SER A 121 0.55 -9.05 22.72
CA SER A 121 1.60 -8.06 22.94
C SER A 121 1.64 -6.98 21.85
N TRP A 122 1.19 -7.28 20.63
CA TRP A 122 1.16 -6.35 19.49
C TRP A 122 0.16 -5.21 19.74
N ARG A 123 0.62 -4.00 19.64
CA ARG A 123 -0.16 -2.78 19.93
C ARG A 123 -0.29 -1.91 18.67
N LEU A 124 -1.15 -0.92 18.74
CA LEU A 124 -1.28 0.08 17.67
C LEU A 124 0.03 0.82 17.41
N SER A 125 0.83 1.06 18.45
CA SER A 125 2.17 1.66 18.32
C SER A 125 3.09 0.83 17.42
N ASP A 126 3.02 -0.50 17.50
CA ASP A 126 3.87 -1.39 16.72
C ASP A 126 3.48 -1.37 15.23
N HIS A 127 2.17 -1.21 14.95
CA HIS A 127 1.71 -0.95 13.57
C HIS A 127 2.20 0.39 13.04
N LEU A 128 2.11 1.45 13.84
CA LEU A 128 2.57 2.79 13.43
C LEU A 128 4.07 2.80 13.18
N ASP A 129 4.83 2.16 14.03
CA ASP A 129 6.28 2.01 13.91
C ASP A 129 6.64 1.25 12.63
N SER A 130 5.98 0.13 12.37
CA SER A 130 6.16 -0.66 11.15
C SER A 130 5.82 0.15 9.88
N MET A 131 4.74 0.94 9.89
CA MET A 131 4.39 1.80 8.76
C MET A 131 5.41 2.90 8.53
N LEU A 132 5.89 3.53 9.60
CA LEU A 132 6.90 4.59 9.53
C LEU A 132 8.24 4.04 9.06
N SER A 133 8.68 2.91 9.59
CA SER A 133 9.89 2.21 9.16
C SER A 133 9.85 1.90 7.66
N LEU A 134 8.76 1.28 7.20
CA LEU A 134 8.57 1.00 5.77
C LEU A 134 8.57 2.26 4.92
N GLY A 135 7.92 3.33 5.39
CA GLY A 135 7.87 4.61 4.70
C GLY A 135 9.24 5.25 4.56
N VAL A 136 10.01 5.28 5.64
CA VAL A 136 11.38 5.83 5.65
C VAL A 136 12.30 5.02 4.77
N THR A 137 12.25 3.69 4.85
CA THR A 137 13.07 2.80 4.02
C THR A 137 12.81 3.07 2.53
N LYS A 138 11.55 3.08 2.11
CA LYS A 138 11.19 3.36 0.71
C LYS A 138 11.60 4.76 0.26
N LEU A 139 11.48 5.76 1.12
CA LEU A 139 11.93 7.12 0.81
C LEU A 139 13.46 7.18 0.62
N LEU A 140 14.21 6.50 1.48
CA LEU A 140 15.66 6.43 1.37
C LEU A 140 16.10 5.71 0.08
N ASP A 141 15.44 4.59 -0.26
CA ASP A 141 15.70 3.86 -1.49
C ASP A 141 15.48 4.75 -2.72
N GLN A 142 14.38 5.48 -2.77
CA GLN A 142 14.11 6.43 -3.86
C GLN A 142 15.17 7.54 -3.95
N CYS A 143 15.59 8.10 -2.82
CA CYS A 143 16.65 9.10 -2.79
C CYS A 143 17.97 8.54 -3.33
N LEU A 144 18.28 7.29 -3.03
CA LEU A 144 19.50 6.63 -3.51
C LEU A 144 19.43 6.33 -5.01
N GLU A 145 18.29 5.81 -5.49
CA GLU A 145 18.08 5.47 -6.91
C GLU A 145 18.14 6.70 -7.81
N HIS A 146 17.59 7.82 -7.38
CA HIS A 146 17.58 9.06 -8.17
C HIS A 146 18.80 9.95 -7.93
N GLY A 147 19.73 9.54 -7.09
CA GLY A 147 20.90 10.34 -6.71
C GLY A 147 20.53 11.63 -5.96
N GLU A 148 19.30 11.75 -5.53
CA GLU A 148 18.80 12.86 -4.75
C GLU A 148 19.38 12.78 -3.33
N ARG A 149 20.21 13.73 -2.97
CA ARG A 149 20.66 13.83 -1.59
C ARG A 149 19.54 14.43 -0.77
N PRO A 150 19.05 13.75 0.28
CA PRO A 150 18.16 14.40 1.23
C PRO A 150 18.83 15.70 1.67
N GLY A 151 18.06 16.79 1.68
CA GLY A 151 18.57 18.12 2.01
C GLY A 151 19.43 18.12 3.27
N LYS A 152 20.04 19.23 3.65
CA LYS A 152 20.94 19.29 4.81
C LYS A 152 20.20 18.88 6.10
N LEU A 153 20.20 17.60 6.38
CA LEU A 153 19.67 17.05 7.63
C LEU A 153 20.64 17.33 8.77
N SER A 154 20.12 17.75 9.90
CA SER A 154 20.87 17.84 11.16
C SER A 154 21.34 16.44 11.59
N LYS A 155 22.37 16.39 12.44
CA LYS A 155 22.88 15.10 12.97
C LYS A 155 21.77 14.31 13.69
N LYS A 156 20.88 15.00 14.41
CA LYS A 156 19.75 14.39 15.10
C LYS A 156 18.75 13.75 14.10
N GLN A 157 18.35 14.50 13.08
CA GLN A 157 17.44 14.00 12.03
C GLN A 157 18.01 12.78 11.29
N LYS A 158 19.32 12.72 11.06
CA LYS A 158 19.97 11.55 10.46
C LYS A 158 19.88 10.32 11.36
N ILE A 159 20.08 10.51 12.67
CA ILE A 159 19.97 9.42 13.65
C ILE A 159 18.53 8.95 13.74
N ASP A 160 17.57 9.87 13.82
CA ASP A 160 16.15 9.55 13.90
C ASP A 160 15.69 8.75 12.66
N LEU A 161 16.14 9.15 11.45
CA LEU A 161 15.87 8.40 10.22
C LEU A 161 16.48 6.99 10.22
N LEU A 162 17.71 6.85 10.69
CA LEU A 162 18.35 5.55 10.78
C LEU A 162 17.65 4.61 11.78
N LEU A 163 17.20 5.16 12.91
CA LEU A 163 16.44 4.41 13.89
C LEU A 163 15.05 3.99 13.39
N LEU A 164 14.43 4.79 12.51
CA LEU A 164 13.14 4.45 11.90
C LEU A 164 13.28 3.43 10.76
N ALA A 165 14.45 3.34 10.14
CA ALA A 165 14.73 2.39 9.04
C ALA A 165 15.29 1.04 9.52
N SER A 166 15.63 0.90 10.80
CA SER A 166 16.15 -0.33 11.42
C SER A 166 15.03 -1.20 11.98
#